data_df8e455ecd3bb43f1da9a0a9e6a42466
#
_entry.id   df8e455ecd3bb43f1da9a0a9e6a42466
#
_cell.length_a   1.000
_cell.length_b   1.000
_cell.length_c   1.000
_cell.angle_alpha   90.00
_cell.angle_beta   90.00
_cell.angle_gamma   90.00
#
_symmetry.space_group_name_H-M   'P 1'
#
loop_
_entity.id
_entity.type
_entity.pdbx_description
1 polymer ?
#
loop_
_entity_poly.entity_id
_entity_poly.type
_entity_poly.pdbx_seq_one_letter_code
_entity_poly.pdbx_strand_id
1 'polypeptide(L)'
;MARAASSDDGGGCVSLLKMGGVCMMQQFLSALGYQFKNPALLRRALTHPSMGPEDNQRLEFLGDAVLQYIMSDILYQSHPDCHEGQLTHLRALSVCEANLSQVAKKLHVGEVLIMDKGEELTGGREKPSVLCDAMESILAAVYLDGGLDAARAIILRCWPKPEDV
;
A
#
# COMPACT_ATOMS: atom_id res chain seq x y z
N MET A 1 5.43 41.56 -44.96
CA MET A 1 4.22 40.68 -44.98
C MET A 1 4.46 39.53 -43.99
N ALA A 2 3.94 39.67 -42.77
CA ALA A 2 4.06 38.67 -41.73
C ALA A 2 2.71 37.96 -41.59
N ARG A 3 2.70 36.63 -41.65
CA ARG A 3 1.52 35.80 -41.35
C ARG A 3 1.53 35.43 -39.86
N ALA A 4 0.46 35.76 -39.17
CA ALA A 4 0.17 35.33 -37.83
C ALA A 4 -0.22 33.84 -37.83
N ALA A 5 0.36 33.06 -36.92
CA ALA A 5 -0.09 31.70 -36.60
C ALA A 5 -0.98 31.75 -35.36
N SER A 6 -2.17 31.21 -35.50
CA SER A 6 -3.14 31.06 -34.43
C SER A 6 -2.71 29.93 -33.48
N SER A 7 -2.66 30.22 -32.21
CA SER A 7 -2.50 29.24 -31.11
C SER A 7 -3.83 28.59 -30.80
N ASP A 8 -3.86 27.29 -30.89
CA ASP A 8 -5.00 26.43 -30.51
C ASP A 8 -4.88 26.06 -29.03
N ASP A 9 -5.85 26.57 -28.23
CA ASP A 9 -5.94 26.32 -26.78
C ASP A 9 -6.69 25.01 -26.50
N GLY A 10 -5.97 23.89 -26.51
CA GLY A 10 -6.45 22.56 -26.11
C GLY A 10 -6.07 22.13 -24.70
N GLY A 11 -5.87 23.05 -23.74
CA GLY A 11 -5.21 22.80 -22.45
C GLY A 11 -6.12 22.51 -21.24
N GLY A 12 -7.43 22.49 -21.34
CA GLY A 12 -8.32 22.55 -20.16
C GLY A 12 -8.67 21.23 -19.47
N CYS A 13 -8.63 20.09 -20.14
CA CYS A 13 -9.16 18.84 -19.60
C CYS A 13 -8.11 17.94 -18.94
N VAL A 14 -6.84 18.05 -19.36
CA VAL A 14 -5.74 17.21 -18.86
C VAL A 14 -5.22 17.68 -17.49
N SER A 15 -5.44 18.96 -17.14
CA SER A 15 -4.99 19.58 -15.89
C SER A 15 -5.78 19.12 -14.66
N LEU A 16 -7.10 18.93 -14.78
CA LEU A 16 -7.97 18.54 -13.66
C LEU A 16 -7.75 17.08 -13.20
N LEU A 17 -7.51 16.16 -14.14
CA LEU A 17 -7.19 14.76 -13.82
C LEU A 17 -5.82 14.61 -13.15
N LYS A 18 -4.83 15.43 -13.53
CA LYS A 18 -3.52 15.45 -12.87
C LYS A 18 -3.58 16.04 -11.46
N MET A 19 -4.42 17.03 -11.20
CA MET A 19 -4.56 17.64 -9.87
C MET A 19 -5.26 16.70 -8.88
N GLY A 20 -6.27 15.94 -9.31
CA GLY A 20 -6.94 14.95 -8.46
C GLY A 20 -6.01 13.82 -8.03
N GLY A 21 -5.22 13.25 -8.94
CA GLY A 21 -4.28 12.18 -8.63
C GLY A 21 -3.11 12.61 -7.72
N VAL A 22 -2.64 13.83 -7.84
CA VAL A 22 -1.62 14.40 -6.94
C VAL A 22 -2.18 14.57 -5.53
N CYS A 23 -3.42 15.01 -5.38
CA CYS A 23 -4.08 15.15 -4.09
C CYS A 23 -4.25 13.79 -3.39
N MET A 24 -4.71 12.76 -4.11
CA MET A 24 -4.90 11.39 -3.58
C MET A 24 -3.58 10.77 -3.12
N MET A 25 -2.52 10.87 -3.92
CA MET A 25 -1.19 10.36 -3.56
C MET A 25 -0.64 11.08 -2.32
N GLN A 26 -0.84 12.39 -2.20
CA GLN A 26 -0.40 13.15 -1.02
C GLN A 26 -1.18 12.73 0.24
N GLN A 27 -2.49 12.51 0.13
CA GLN A 27 -3.32 12.01 1.23
C GLN A 27 -2.86 10.63 1.67
N PHE A 28 -2.65 9.71 0.73
CA PHE A 28 -2.11 8.38 1.01
C PHE A 28 -0.76 8.45 1.74
N LEU A 29 0.22 9.20 1.23
CA LEU A 29 1.55 9.33 1.85
C LEU A 29 1.49 9.96 3.24
N SER A 30 0.61 10.93 3.43
CA SER A 30 0.37 11.56 4.75
C SER A 30 -0.25 10.56 5.72
N ALA A 31 -1.22 9.76 5.28
CA ALA A 31 -1.85 8.71 6.08
C ALA A 31 -0.86 7.59 6.42
N LEU A 32 -0.07 7.14 5.44
CA LEU A 32 1.00 6.16 5.64
C LEU A 32 2.06 6.67 6.63
N GLY A 33 2.36 7.98 6.60
CA GLY A 33 3.36 8.61 7.47
C GLY A 33 4.79 8.26 7.10
N TYR A 34 5.05 7.95 5.83
CA TYR A 34 6.37 7.63 5.31
C TYR A 34 6.67 8.39 4.02
N GLN A 35 7.88 8.90 3.91
CA GLN A 35 8.37 9.58 2.71
C GLN A 35 9.45 8.73 2.03
N PHE A 36 9.14 8.23 0.84
CA PHE A 36 10.06 7.39 0.08
C PHE A 36 11.25 8.19 -0.44
N LYS A 37 12.45 7.65 -0.24
CA LYS A 37 13.70 8.11 -0.85
C LYS A 37 13.77 7.70 -2.33
N ASN A 38 13.27 6.48 -2.62
CA ASN A 38 13.15 5.95 -3.97
C ASN A 38 11.66 5.78 -4.37
N PRO A 39 11.08 6.75 -5.10
CA PRO A 39 9.67 6.69 -5.53
C PRO A 39 9.33 5.49 -6.46
N ALA A 40 10.35 4.89 -7.11
CA ALA A 40 10.12 3.75 -7.97
C ALA A 40 9.67 2.50 -7.18
N LEU A 41 10.12 2.35 -5.93
CA LEU A 41 9.66 1.27 -5.04
C LEU A 41 8.16 1.40 -4.74
N LEU A 42 7.72 2.59 -4.39
CA LEU A 42 6.29 2.85 -4.16
C LEU A 42 5.47 2.60 -5.42
N ARG A 43 5.91 3.14 -6.57
CA ARG A 43 5.21 2.93 -7.83
C ARG A 43 5.04 1.44 -8.13
N ARG A 44 6.09 0.65 -7.96
CA ARG A 44 6.03 -0.79 -8.17
C ARG A 44 5.07 -1.47 -7.19
N ALA A 45 5.11 -1.11 -5.91
CA ALA A 45 4.21 -1.65 -4.89
C ALA A 45 2.73 -1.38 -5.19
N LEU A 46 2.43 -0.27 -5.84
CA LEU A 46 1.07 0.11 -6.23
C LEU A 46 0.65 -0.44 -7.60
N THR A 47 1.52 -1.12 -8.34
CA THR A 47 1.23 -1.62 -9.69
C THR A 47 0.68 -3.05 -9.62
N HIS A 48 -0.61 -3.19 -9.94
CA HIS A 48 -1.31 -4.48 -9.99
C HIS A 48 -0.80 -5.36 -11.14
N PRO A 49 -0.82 -6.71 -11.02
CA PRO A 49 -0.37 -7.65 -12.06
C PRO A 49 -1.04 -7.47 -13.43
N SER A 50 -2.24 -6.90 -13.48
CA SER A 50 -2.91 -6.57 -14.75
C SER A 50 -2.15 -5.61 -15.65
N MET A 51 -1.16 -4.87 -15.10
CA MET A 51 -0.33 -3.93 -15.85
C MET A 51 0.89 -4.57 -16.53
N GLY A 52 1.16 -5.85 -16.28
CA GLY A 52 2.29 -6.59 -16.86
C GLY A 52 3.43 -6.85 -15.87
N PRO A 53 4.63 -7.21 -16.34
CA PRO A 53 5.67 -7.87 -15.53
C PRO A 53 6.37 -6.96 -14.49
N GLU A 54 6.23 -5.66 -14.58
CA GLU A 54 6.74 -4.70 -13.58
C GLU A 54 5.73 -4.44 -12.46
N ASP A 55 5.12 -5.51 -11.97
CA ASP A 55 4.06 -5.52 -10.96
C ASP A 55 4.57 -5.64 -9.51
N ASN A 56 3.62 -5.75 -8.59
CA ASN A 56 3.85 -5.81 -7.15
C ASN A 56 4.10 -7.22 -6.58
N GLN A 57 3.91 -8.32 -7.33
CA GLN A 57 3.91 -9.68 -6.78
C GLN A 57 5.19 -10.04 -6.03
N ARG A 58 6.36 -9.61 -6.53
CA ARG A 58 7.63 -9.87 -5.84
C ARG A 58 7.78 -9.07 -4.54
N LEU A 59 7.18 -7.89 -4.49
CA LEU A 59 7.14 -7.09 -3.26
C LEU A 59 6.11 -7.66 -2.27
N GLU A 60 4.96 -8.13 -2.73
CA GLU A 60 3.98 -8.87 -1.94
C GLU A 60 4.64 -10.05 -1.21
N PHE A 61 5.33 -10.94 -1.94
CA PHE A 61 6.07 -12.06 -1.35
C PHE A 61 7.04 -11.63 -0.25
N LEU A 62 7.79 -10.56 -0.45
CA LEU A 62 8.71 -10.05 0.56
C LEU A 62 7.96 -9.38 1.72
N GLY A 63 6.88 -8.67 1.42
CA GLY A 63 6.09 -7.93 2.39
C GLY A 63 5.36 -8.82 3.37
N ASP A 64 4.81 -9.94 2.91
CA ASP A 64 4.24 -10.96 3.79
C ASP A 64 5.28 -11.42 4.82
N ALA A 65 6.48 -11.79 4.40
CA ALA A 65 7.56 -12.21 5.31
C ALA A 65 7.95 -11.11 6.32
N VAL A 66 8.05 -9.86 5.87
CA VAL A 66 8.37 -8.70 6.73
C VAL A 66 7.25 -8.46 7.75
N LEU A 67 5.99 -8.51 7.32
CA LEU A 67 4.82 -8.35 8.17
C LEU A 67 4.76 -9.47 9.23
N GLN A 68 4.91 -10.72 8.81
CA GLN A 68 4.90 -11.89 9.70
C GLN A 68 6.00 -11.77 10.78
N TYR A 69 7.19 -11.37 10.39
CA TYR A 69 8.30 -11.21 11.32
C TYR A 69 8.03 -10.09 12.33
N ILE A 70 7.66 -8.89 11.86
CA ILE A 70 7.43 -7.74 12.73
C ILE A 70 6.26 -8.00 13.68
N MET A 71 5.16 -8.58 13.19
CA MET A 71 4.01 -8.90 14.01
C MET A 71 4.36 -9.95 15.07
N SER A 72 5.15 -10.98 14.71
CA SER A 72 5.63 -11.99 15.68
C SER A 72 6.44 -11.34 16.79
N ASP A 73 7.34 -10.43 16.46
CA ASP A 73 8.16 -9.75 17.43
C ASP A 73 7.34 -8.81 18.35
N ILE A 74 6.37 -8.09 17.79
CA ILE A 74 5.44 -7.26 18.57
C ILE A 74 4.65 -8.12 19.57
N LEU A 75 4.05 -9.21 19.10
CA LEU A 75 3.25 -10.10 19.93
C LEU A 75 4.08 -10.79 21.02
N TYR A 76 5.28 -11.24 20.67
CA TYR A 76 6.20 -11.87 21.62
C TYR A 76 6.57 -10.93 22.78
N GLN A 77 6.79 -9.65 22.48
CA GLN A 77 7.15 -8.65 23.48
C GLN A 77 5.93 -8.17 24.30
N SER A 78 4.77 -8.05 23.66
CA SER A 78 3.57 -7.50 24.33
C SER A 78 2.78 -8.54 25.13
N HIS A 79 2.98 -9.85 24.88
CA HIS A 79 2.25 -10.96 25.52
C HIS A 79 3.20 -11.98 26.16
N PRO A 80 3.98 -11.58 27.21
CA PRO A 80 5.00 -12.46 27.80
C PRO A 80 4.44 -13.73 28.45
N ASP A 81 3.17 -13.73 28.84
CA ASP A 81 2.49 -14.85 29.50
C ASP A 81 1.79 -15.80 28.50
N CYS A 82 1.77 -15.48 27.21
CA CYS A 82 1.13 -16.31 26.18
C CYS A 82 2.02 -17.46 25.73
N HIS A 83 1.41 -18.63 25.55
CA HIS A 83 2.06 -19.79 24.96
C HIS A 83 2.17 -19.66 23.45
N GLU A 84 3.06 -20.45 22.82
CA GLU A 84 3.31 -20.42 21.37
C GLU A 84 2.02 -20.51 20.55
N GLY A 85 1.11 -21.44 20.87
CA GLY A 85 -0.15 -21.59 20.15
C GLY A 85 -1.05 -20.34 20.21
N GLN A 86 -1.07 -19.62 21.33
CA GLN A 86 -1.80 -18.37 21.47
C GLN A 86 -1.16 -17.25 20.64
N LEU A 87 0.17 -17.13 20.67
CA LEU A 87 0.89 -16.16 19.84
C LEU A 87 0.69 -16.42 18.36
N THR A 88 0.72 -17.68 17.94
CA THR A 88 0.44 -18.08 16.55
C THR A 88 -0.99 -17.73 16.14
N HIS A 89 -1.97 -17.94 17.01
CA HIS A 89 -3.36 -17.58 16.73
C HIS A 89 -3.54 -16.06 16.63
N LEU A 90 -2.98 -15.28 17.56
CA LEU A 90 -3.03 -13.82 17.55
C LEU A 90 -2.39 -13.26 16.28
N ARG A 91 -1.23 -13.81 15.89
CA ARG A 91 -0.58 -13.40 14.64
C ARG A 91 -1.47 -13.67 13.44
N ALA A 92 -2.04 -14.89 13.31
CA ALA A 92 -2.91 -15.24 12.20
C ALA A 92 -4.11 -14.28 12.09
N LEU A 93 -4.72 -13.91 13.20
CA LEU A 93 -5.80 -12.92 13.23
C LEU A 93 -5.30 -11.54 12.78
N SER A 94 -4.14 -11.11 13.26
CA SER A 94 -3.60 -9.77 12.99
C SER A 94 -3.19 -9.55 11.53
N VAL A 95 -2.72 -10.62 10.85
CA VAL A 95 -2.20 -10.53 9.46
C VAL A 95 -3.12 -11.17 8.42
N CYS A 96 -4.36 -11.49 8.75
CA CYS A 96 -5.31 -12.05 7.79
C CYS A 96 -5.75 -11.01 6.74
N GLU A 97 -6.18 -11.50 5.58
CA GLU A 97 -6.68 -10.68 4.46
C GLU A 97 -7.73 -9.65 4.93
N ALA A 98 -8.64 -10.06 5.81
CA ALA A 98 -9.69 -9.18 6.32
C ALA A 98 -9.11 -7.94 7.02
N ASN A 99 -8.11 -8.12 7.89
CA ASN A 99 -7.48 -7.01 8.61
C ASN A 99 -6.59 -6.16 7.69
N LEU A 100 -5.79 -6.79 6.82
CA LEU A 100 -4.94 -6.06 5.88
C LEU A 100 -5.78 -5.20 4.93
N SER A 101 -6.87 -5.76 4.39
CA SER A 101 -7.75 -5.01 3.49
C SER A 101 -8.43 -3.83 4.19
N GLN A 102 -8.75 -3.95 5.49
CA GLN A 102 -9.27 -2.82 6.27
C GLN A 102 -8.21 -1.74 6.51
N VAL A 103 -6.96 -2.13 6.82
CA VAL A 103 -5.84 -1.17 6.93
C VAL A 103 -5.64 -0.44 5.60
N ALA A 104 -5.62 -1.19 4.48
CA ALA A 104 -5.48 -0.61 3.15
C ALA A 104 -6.62 0.37 2.81
N LYS A 105 -7.85 0.07 3.20
CA LYS A 105 -9.01 0.98 3.02
C LYS A 105 -8.86 2.26 3.84
N LYS A 106 -8.45 2.16 5.11
CA LYS A 106 -8.20 3.33 5.97
C LYS A 106 -7.10 4.24 5.42
N LEU A 107 -6.12 3.66 4.74
CA LEU A 107 -5.03 4.38 4.07
C LEU A 107 -5.38 4.84 2.66
N HIS A 108 -6.59 4.55 2.15
CA HIS A 108 -7.01 4.88 0.79
C HIS A 108 -6.14 4.25 -0.32
N VAL A 109 -5.57 3.06 -0.06
CA VAL A 109 -4.68 2.38 -1.00
C VAL A 109 -5.37 2.14 -2.35
N GLY A 110 -6.64 1.71 -2.35
CA GLY A 110 -7.39 1.48 -3.59
C GLY A 110 -7.45 2.67 -4.53
N GLU A 111 -7.42 3.90 -4.00
CA GLU A 111 -7.50 5.14 -4.78
C GLU A 111 -6.19 5.45 -5.54
N VAL A 112 -5.06 4.91 -5.07
CA VAL A 112 -3.73 5.14 -5.64
C VAL A 112 -3.18 3.93 -6.41
N LEU A 113 -3.89 2.79 -6.42
CA LEU A 113 -3.50 1.61 -7.20
C LEU A 113 -3.45 1.89 -8.69
N ILE A 114 -2.46 1.30 -9.35
CA ILE A 114 -2.26 1.33 -10.80
C ILE A 114 -2.69 -0.02 -11.34
N MET A 115 -3.78 -0.08 -12.09
CA MET A 115 -4.33 -1.30 -12.70
C MET A 115 -4.91 -1.02 -14.08
N ASP A 116 -5.13 -2.05 -14.86
CA ASP A 116 -5.75 -1.90 -16.17
C ASP A 116 -7.27 -1.66 -16.06
N LYS A 117 -7.88 -1.26 -17.19
CA LYS A 117 -9.32 -0.96 -17.23
C LYS A 117 -10.18 -2.19 -16.96
N GLY A 118 -9.71 -3.39 -17.32
CA GLY A 118 -10.45 -4.63 -17.09
C GLY A 118 -10.60 -4.92 -15.61
N GLU A 119 -9.50 -4.86 -14.87
CA GLU A 119 -9.50 -5.05 -13.41
C GLU A 119 -10.27 -3.92 -12.70
N GLU A 120 -10.14 -2.69 -13.17
CA GLU A 120 -10.88 -1.55 -12.61
C GLU A 120 -12.41 -1.72 -12.76
N LEU A 121 -12.88 -2.15 -13.94
CA LEU A 121 -14.31 -2.39 -14.19
C LEU A 121 -14.90 -3.54 -13.36
N THR A 122 -14.09 -4.49 -12.93
CA THR A 122 -14.51 -5.59 -12.04
C THR A 122 -14.43 -5.23 -10.55
N GLY A 123 -14.18 -3.97 -10.22
CA GLY A 123 -14.10 -3.48 -8.84
C GLY A 123 -12.78 -3.81 -8.15
N GLY A 124 -11.71 -4.01 -8.90
CA GLY A 124 -10.39 -4.40 -8.40
C GLY A 124 -9.89 -3.54 -7.25
N ARG A 125 -10.15 -2.23 -7.30
CA ARG A 125 -9.74 -1.27 -6.25
C ARG A 125 -10.32 -1.55 -4.86
N GLU A 126 -11.43 -2.30 -4.77
CA GLU A 126 -12.14 -2.59 -3.53
C GLU A 126 -12.05 -4.07 -3.12
N LYS A 127 -11.50 -4.94 -3.99
CA LYS A 127 -11.34 -6.37 -3.69
C LYS A 127 -10.41 -6.56 -2.49
N PRO A 128 -10.83 -7.31 -1.45
CA PRO A 128 -10.01 -7.52 -0.27
C PRO A 128 -8.63 -8.13 -0.57
N SER A 129 -8.56 -9.12 -1.48
CA SER A 129 -7.28 -9.73 -1.88
C SER A 129 -6.33 -8.72 -2.54
N VAL A 130 -6.82 -7.90 -3.49
CA VAL A 130 -6.00 -6.87 -4.16
C VAL A 130 -5.48 -5.82 -3.16
N LEU A 131 -6.30 -5.44 -2.19
CA LEU A 131 -5.91 -4.50 -1.14
C LEU A 131 -4.90 -5.12 -0.15
N CYS A 132 -5.04 -6.42 0.15
CA CYS A 132 -4.11 -7.18 0.96
C CYS A 132 -2.73 -7.23 0.29
N ASP A 133 -2.66 -7.71 -0.95
CA ASP A 133 -1.43 -7.85 -1.74
C ASP A 133 -0.70 -6.50 -1.89
N ALA A 134 -1.47 -5.43 -2.15
CA ALA A 134 -0.94 -4.08 -2.23
C ALA A 134 -0.36 -3.60 -0.90
N MET A 135 -1.01 -3.91 0.23
CA MET A 135 -0.54 -3.49 1.55
C MET A 135 0.77 -4.19 1.93
N GLU A 136 0.88 -5.50 1.66
CA GLU A 136 2.13 -6.25 1.81
C GLU A 136 3.23 -5.67 0.92
N SER A 137 2.91 -5.40 -0.34
CA SER A 137 3.85 -4.78 -1.28
C SER A 137 4.35 -3.41 -0.83
N ILE A 138 3.48 -2.58 -0.25
CA ILE A 138 3.85 -1.28 0.33
C ILE A 138 4.79 -1.47 1.52
N LEU A 139 4.54 -2.45 2.40
CA LEU A 139 5.44 -2.76 3.52
C LEU A 139 6.83 -3.21 3.03
N ALA A 140 6.88 -4.05 2.00
CA ALA A 140 8.15 -4.41 1.37
C ALA A 140 8.89 -3.21 0.80
N ALA A 141 8.16 -2.31 0.12
CA ALA A 141 8.75 -1.09 -0.44
C ALA A 141 9.32 -0.19 0.67
N VAL A 142 8.61 -0.02 1.78
CA VAL A 142 9.10 0.73 2.96
C VAL A 142 10.33 0.05 3.57
N TYR A 143 10.29 -1.28 3.70
CA TYR A 143 11.42 -2.05 4.20
C TYR A 143 12.68 -1.89 3.33
N LEU A 144 12.55 -1.98 2.02
CA LEU A 144 13.67 -1.82 1.08
C LEU A 144 14.21 -0.38 1.05
N ASP A 145 13.37 0.60 1.28
CA ASP A 145 13.73 2.03 1.24
C ASP A 145 14.28 2.56 2.57
N GLY A 146 13.71 2.10 3.69
CA GLY A 146 13.96 2.64 5.03
C GLY A 146 14.38 1.63 6.09
N GLY A 147 14.41 0.33 5.74
CA GLY A 147 14.77 -0.73 6.67
C GLY A 147 13.63 -1.20 7.57
N LEU A 148 13.97 -2.14 8.45
CA LEU A 148 13.00 -2.83 9.31
C LEU A 148 12.30 -1.88 10.29
N ASP A 149 13.01 -0.92 10.84
CA ASP A 149 12.45 0.04 11.79
C ASP A 149 11.38 0.92 11.15
N ALA A 150 11.58 1.32 9.88
CA ALA A 150 10.59 2.07 9.12
C ALA A 150 9.32 1.23 8.88
N ALA A 151 9.46 -0.02 8.47
CA ALA A 151 8.33 -0.94 8.29
C ALA A 151 7.58 -1.18 9.62
N ARG A 152 8.31 -1.37 10.73
CA ARG A 152 7.75 -1.50 12.08
C ARG A 152 6.94 -0.27 12.48
N ALA A 153 7.45 0.92 12.23
CA ALA A 153 6.74 2.17 12.54
C ALA A 153 5.40 2.28 11.80
N ILE A 154 5.34 1.82 10.53
CA ILE A 154 4.08 1.75 9.77
C ILE A 154 3.10 0.77 10.41
N ILE A 155 3.55 -0.43 10.78
CA ILE A 155 2.68 -1.43 11.40
C ILE A 155 2.12 -0.91 12.72
N LEU A 156 2.96 -0.39 13.60
CA LEU A 156 2.54 0.16 14.89
C LEU A 156 1.55 1.34 14.76
N ARG A 157 1.64 2.09 13.66
CA ARG A 157 0.75 3.23 13.39
C ARG A 157 -0.58 2.81 12.78
N CYS A 158 -0.59 1.85 11.85
CA CYS A 158 -1.71 1.61 10.95
C CYS A 158 -2.53 0.37 11.33
N TRP A 159 -1.92 -0.63 11.97
CA TRP A 159 -2.63 -1.85 12.37
C TRP A 159 -3.43 -1.63 13.65
N PRO A 160 -4.56 -2.33 13.81
CA PRO A 160 -5.23 -2.41 15.10
C PRO A 160 -4.27 -3.03 16.11
N LYS A 161 -4.36 -2.58 17.34
CA LYS A 161 -3.54 -3.19 18.39
C LYS A 161 -3.98 -4.64 18.62
N PRO A 162 -3.04 -5.53 19.01
CA PRO A 162 -3.37 -6.95 19.24
C PRO A 162 -4.51 -7.17 20.24
N GLU A 163 -4.70 -6.26 21.19
CA GLU A 163 -5.80 -6.28 22.16
C GLU A 163 -7.17 -5.87 21.59
N ASP A 164 -7.21 -5.35 20.37
CA ASP A 164 -8.42 -4.86 19.71
C ASP A 164 -8.92 -5.84 18.62
N VAL A 165 -8.27 -7.02 18.46
CA VAL A 165 -8.56 -8.02 17.40
C VAL A 165 -9.32 -9.24 17.93
#